data_203b7845c751e707e36b0efae72c72d0
#
_entry.id   203b7845c751e707e36b0efae72c72d0
#
_cell.length_a   1.000
_cell.length_b   1.000
_cell.length_c   1.000
_cell.angle_alpha   90.00
_cell.angle_beta   90.00
_cell.angle_gamma   90.00
#
_symmetry.space_group_name_H-M   'P 1'
#
loop_
_entity.id
_entity.type
_entity.pdbx_description
1 polymer ?
#
loop_
_entity_poly.entity_id
_entity_poly.type
_entity_poly.pdbx_seq_one_letter_code
_entity_poly.pdbx_strand_id
1 'polypeptide(L)'
;MQLAGVYAVDRWKRRRRLIVVCAFAARLLWILIVFLPFFPEPSVRFLLAVLVCSGLIAATPGPAWHSLVRSVLPVDSLGQVFAKRVALGTVIGLTLTLAGGFFVDAWPSFTGRPYLEAYSALFLIGLLFGLLGVHVLTRLPEPPMEGMGSESVRALLWLPLRDASFRPLLGFIAFWNFSINLATPFIVVFMLERLLLPMRAVTAFIVLQQLVSVLSVRIWGLLSDRYSNKAVLLTTVPLAVTAVAAWSFTTLPERFALSIPLLIAIQIGIGFSLSAIPLSITNLALKQSPPGRTHAYMMMADLAGAPSGAIAPLIGGWMMDFFAARHFSLTIQWASPTTQLSVPLLSIQGLDFVFLISALAGLIAFQWLALIPESGTAGNLLWEFKEELSLPFRRSPATACLREGDPAGV
;
A
#
# COMPACT_ATOMS: atom_id res chain seq x y z
N MET A 1 18.26 -0.44 -6.55
CA MET A 1 18.74 0.60 -5.61
C MET A 1 19.00 0.08 -4.21
N GLN A 2 18.12 -0.74 -3.61
CA GLN A 2 18.39 -1.33 -2.27
C GLN A 2 19.68 -2.15 -2.23
N LEU A 3 20.01 -2.92 -3.29
CA LEU A 3 21.28 -3.65 -3.40
C LEU A 3 22.49 -2.70 -3.44
N ALA A 4 22.37 -1.55 -4.13
CA ALA A 4 23.41 -0.52 -4.12
C ALA A 4 23.59 0.07 -2.70
N GLY A 5 22.49 0.21 -1.94
CA GLY A 5 22.52 0.64 -0.54
C GLY A 5 23.28 -0.33 0.36
N VAL A 6 23.07 -1.65 0.21
CA VAL A 6 23.83 -2.68 0.94
C VAL A 6 25.31 -2.57 0.66
N TYR A 7 25.70 -2.46 -0.62
CA TYR A 7 27.10 -2.31 -1.02
C TYR A 7 27.74 -1.02 -0.48
N ALA A 8 26.98 0.10 -0.49
CA ALA A 8 27.47 1.39 0.04
C ALA A 8 27.67 1.33 1.57
N VAL A 9 26.78 0.66 2.30
CA VAL A 9 26.91 0.43 3.75
C VAL A 9 28.15 -0.39 4.06
N ASP A 10 28.39 -1.45 3.30
CA ASP A 10 29.53 -2.37 3.51
C ASP A 10 30.86 -1.65 3.25
N ARG A 11 30.90 -0.78 2.22
CA ARG A 11 32.11 -0.02 1.86
C ARG A 11 32.38 1.15 2.80
N TRP A 12 31.35 1.87 3.24
CA TRP A 12 31.52 3.11 4.02
C TRP A 12 31.49 2.88 5.52
N LYS A 13 30.94 1.75 5.98
CA LYS A 13 30.78 1.36 7.40
C LYS A 13 30.12 2.44 8.27
N ARG A 14 29.42 3.41 7.65
CA ARG A 14 28.76 4.56 8.31
C ARG A 14 27.31 4.66 7.85
N ARG A 15 26.43 3.88 8.50
CA ARG A 15 24.99 3.77 8.18
C ARG A 15 24.25 5.09 8.28
N ARG A 16 24.45 5.81 9.41
CA ARG A 16 23.80 7.10 9.65
C ARG A 16 24.16 8.12 8.58
N ARG A 17 25.44 8.23 8.21
CA ARG A 17 25.88 9.18 7.18
C ARG A 17 25.20 8.92 5.83
N LEU A 18 25.09 7.65 5.42
CA LEU A 18 24.38 7.29 4.18
C LEU A 18 22.92 7.69 4.23
N ILE A 19 22.21 7.38 5.35
CA ILE A 19 20.80 7.74 5.55
C ILE A 19 20.61 9.26 5.46
N VAL A 20 21.41 10.03 6.18
CA VAL A 20 21.32 11.50 6.22
C VAL A 20 21.59 12.11 4.87
N VAL A 21 22.66 11.69 4.17
CA VAL A 21 23.03 12.23 2.84
C VAL A 21 21.95 11.93 1.81
N CYS A 22 21.44 10.69 1.75
CA CYS A 22 20.38 10.32 0.81
C CYS A 22 19.07 11.05 1.14
N ALA A 23 18.69 11.14 2.42
CA ALA A 23 17.49 11.86 2.84
C ALA A 23 17.58 13.35 2.51
N PHE A 24 18.73 13.99 2.75
CA PHE A 24 18.95 15.39 2.42
C PHE A 24 18.92 15.63 0.90
N ALA A 25 19.64 14.83 0.11
CA ALA A 25 19.67 14.94 -1.34
C ALA A 25 18.27 14.75 -1.96
N ALA A 26 17.51 13.77 -1.50
CA ALA A 26 16.13 13.56 -1.95
C ALA A 26 15.23 14.76 -1.63
N ARG A 27 15.40 15.42 -0.47
CA ARG A 27 14.64 16.63 -0.10
C ARG A 27 15.06 17.86 -0.91
N LEU A 28 16.35 18.01 -1.24
CA LEU A 28 16.79 19.10 -2.11
C LEU A 28 16.12 19.06 -3.49
N LEU A 29 15.88 17.88 -4.04
CA LEU A 29 15.17 17.74 -5.30
C LEU A 29 13.71 18.25 -5.22
N TRP A 30 13.08 18.25 -4.05
CA TRP A 30 11.74 18.80 -3.87
C TRP A 30 11.68 20.31 -4.08
N ILE A 31 12.79 21.03 -3.92
CA ILE A 31 12.89 22.47 -4.26
C ILE A 31 12.50 22.68 -5.72
N LEU A 32 12.98 21.82 -6.61
CA LEU A 32 12.67 21.91 -8.03
C LEU A 32 11.17 21.73 -8.31
N ILE A 33 10.50 20.86 -7.52
CA ILE A 33 9.04 20.64 -7.63
C ILE A 33 8.28 21.87 -7.14
N VAL A 34 8.73 22.51 -6.03
CA VAL A 34 8.10 23.72 -5.48
C VAL A 34 8.08 24.84 -6.50
N PHE A 35 9.14 25.02 -7.25
CA PHE A 35 9.25 26.10 -8.24
C PHE A 35 8.64 25.77 -9.60
N LEU A 36 8.28 24.52 -9.86
CA LEU A 36 7.81 24.05 -11.17
C LEU A 36 6.58 24.83 -11.71
N PRO A 37 5.54 25.15 -10.91
CA PRO A 37 4.38 25.88 -11.41
C PRO A 37 4.65 27.34 -11.81
N PHE A 38 5.78 27.89 -11.40
CA PHE A 38 6.16 29.28 -11.72
C PHE A 38 6.95 29.40 -13.02
N PHE A 39 7.28 28.28 -13.68
CA PHE A 39 7.85 28.29 -15.01
C PHE A 39 6.77 28.52 -16.09
N PRO A 40 7.06 29.25 -17.16
CA PRO A 40 6.09 29.56 -18.21
C PRO A 40 5.50 28.31 -18.87
N GLU A 41 6.30 27.26 -19.01
CA GLU A 41 5.89 25.95 -19.53
C GLU A 41 6.33 24.84 -18.56
N PRO A 42 5.49 24.49 -17.57
CA PRO A 42 5.81 23.43 -16.62
C PRO A 42 5.92 22.09 -17.35
N SER A 43 7.14 21.56 -17.47
CA SER A 43 7.38 20.29 -18.16
C SER A 43 7.05 19.10 -17.27
N VAL A 44 6.03 18.31 -17.65
CA VAL A 44 5.69 17.04 -16.99
C VAL A 44 6.87 16.07 -17.04
N ARG A 45 7.65 16.08 -18.12
CA ARG A 45 8.85 15.22 -18.24
C ARG A 45 9.92 15.58 -17.21
N PHE A 46 10.11 16.87 -16.95
CA PHE A 46 11.02 17.35 -15.92
C PHE A 46 10.54 16.94 -14.53
N LEU A 47 9.25 17.11 -14.22
CA LEU A 47 8.64 16.65 -12.96
C LEU A 47 8.87 15.15 -12.76
N LEU A 48 8.59 14.33 -13.76
CA LEU A 48 8.80 12.89 -13.69
C LEU A 48 10.28 12.54 -13.47
N ALA A 49 11.20 13.20 -14.15
CA ALA A 49 12.62 12.98 -13.93
C ALA A 49 13.06 13.28 -12.49
N VAL A 50 12.59 14.42 -11.94
CA VAL A 50 12.87 14.81 -10.54
C VAL A 50 12.28 13.80 -9.57
N LEU A 51 11.03 13.36 -9.77
CA LEU A 51 10.37 12.36 -8.91
C LEU A 51 11.10 11.01 -8.97
N VAL A 52 11.49 10.54 -10.15
CA VAL A 52 12.27 9.30 -10.32
C VAL A 52 13.61 9.41 -9.59
N CYS A 53 14.36 10.49 -9.82
CA CYS A 53 15.65 10.71 -9.15
C CYS A 53 15.50 10.76 -7.63
N SER A 54 14.50 11.50 -7.11
CA SER A 54 14.26 11.61 -5.67
C SER A 54 13.87 10.26 -5.06
N GLY A 55 13.02 9.49 -5.77
CA GLY A 55 12.59 8.14 -5.35
C GLY A 55 13.75 7.14 -5.33
N LEU A 56 14.62 7.15 -6.34
CA LEU A 56 15.81 6.30 -6.39
C LEU A 56 16.78 6.59 -5.24
N ILE A 57 17.02 7.88 -4.96
CA ILE A 57 17.87 8.30 -3.83
C ILE A 57 17.21 7.92 -2.50
N ALA A 58 15.90 8.13 -2.33
CA ALA A 58 15.17 7.81 -1.10
C ALA A 58 15.10 6.30 -0.82
N ALA A 59 15.09 5.45 -1.84
CA ALA A 59 15.05 3.99 -1.69
C ALA A 59 16.41 3.38 -1.27
N THR A 60 17.52 4.08 -1.54
CA THR A 60 18.88 3.57 -1.32
C THR A 60 19.19 3.27 0.17
N PRO A 61 18.83 4.11 1.15
CA PRO A 61 19.19 3.88 2.54
C PRO A 61 18.28 2.88 3.30
N GLY A 62 17.29 2.27 2.66
CA GLY A 62 16.35 1.36 3.33
C GLY A 62 17.02 0.27 4.18
N PRO A 63 17.95 -0.55 3.62
CA PRO A 63 18.66 -1.57 4.39
C PRO A 63 19.50 -1.01 5.55
N ALA A 64 20.13 0.16 5.33
CA ALA A 64 20.90 0.86 6.36
C ALA A 64 20.02 1.31 7.53
N TRP A 65 18.81 1.80 7.22
CA TRP A 65 17.82 2.21 8.20
C TRP A 65 17.38 1.05 9.11
N HIS A 66 16.97 -0.07 8.53
CA HIS A 66 16.55 -1.25 9.30
C HIS A 66 17.69 -1.78 10.19
N SER A 67 18.92 -1.82 9.67
CA SER A 67 20.10 -2.23 10.43
C SER A 67 20.41 -1.25 11.56
N LEU A 68 20.33 0.06 11.35
CA LEU A 68 20.59 1.09 12.36
C LEU A 68 19.56 1.01 13.48
N VAL A 69 18.25 0.97 13.16
CA VAL A 69 17.17 0.91 14.14
C VAL A 69 17.29 -0.30 15.04
N ARG A 70 17.62 -1.47 14.46
CA ARG A 70 17.83 -2.71 15.22
C ARG A 70 19.02 -2.63 16.18
N SER A 71 20.06 -1.86 15.85
CA SER A 71 21.24 -1.70 16.71
C SER A 71 21.07 -0.63 17.79
N VAL A 72 20.10 0.28 17.65
CA VAL A 72 19.85 1.39 18.61
C VAL A 72 18.77 1.02 19.63
N LEU A 73 17.77 0.22 19.24
CA LEU A 73 16.64 -0.13 20.10
C LEU A 73 16.83 -1.51 20.73
N PRO A 74 16.55 -1.67 22.04
CA PRO A 74 16.50 -2.97 22.69
C PRO A 74 15.46 -3.88 22.05
N VAL A 75 15.76 -5.17 21.92
CA VAL A 75 14.89 -6.15 21.25
C VAL A 75 13.50 -6.19 21.89
N ASP A 76 13.42 -6.10 23.22
CA ASP A 76 12.16 -6.16 23.98
C ASP A 76 11.25 -4.95 23.76
N SER A 77 11.78 -3.80 23.36
CA SER A 77 11.02 -2.56 23.13
C SER A 77 10.73 -2.27 21.64
N LEU A 78 11.36 -2.99 20.73
CA LEU A 78 11.24 -2.79 19.28
C LEU A 78 9.77 -2.75 18.85
N GLY A 79 8.99 -3.76 19.23
CA GLY A 79 7.57 -3.86 18.85
C GLY A 79 6.73 -2.67 19.32
N GLN A 80 6.92 -2.24 20.56
CA GLN A 80 6.17 -1.10 21.12
C GLN A 80 6.53 0.22 20.45
N VAL A 81 7.83 0.46 20.20
CA VAL A 81 8.30 1.68 19.52
C VAL A 81 7.79 1.73 18.09
N PHE A 82 7.86 0.61 17.35
CA PHE A 82 7.31 0.53 16.00
C PHE A 82 5.79 0.73 15.99
N ALA A 83 5.04 0.10 16.88
CA ALA A 83 3.60 0.29 17.00
C ALA A 83 3.22 1.73 17.26
N LYS A 84 3.87 2.40 18.22
CA LYS A 84 3.66 3.84 18.52
C LYS A 84 4.00 4.71 17.31
N ARG A 85 5.12 4.45 16.63
CA ARG A 85 5.52 5.18 15.41
C ARG A 85 4.48 5.04 14.31
N VAL A 86 4.01 3.82 14.03
CA VAL A 86 2.99 3.57 13.01
C VAL A 86 1.69 4.27 13.39
N ALA A 87 1.22 4.14 14.63
CA ALA A 87 -0.01 4.77 15.10
C ALA A 87 0.04 6.29 14.98
N LEU A 88 1.11 6.94 15.50
CA LEU A 88 1.30 8.39 15.39
C LEU A 88 1.41 8.83 13.93
N GLY A 89 2.21 8.12 13.13
CA GLY A 89 2.37 8.41 11.70
C GLY A 89 1.04 8.32 10.94
N THR A 90 0.21 7.34 11.27
CA THR A 90 -1.12 7.19 10.66
C THR A 90 -2.05 8.33 11.06
N VAL A 91 -2.16 8.66 12.34
CA VAL A 91 -3.03 9.75 12.82
C VAL A 91 -2.62 11.09 12.19
N ILE A 92 -1.32 11.42 12.25
CA ILE A 92 -0.79 12.65 11.65
C ILE A 92 -1.02 12.63 10.13
N GLY A 93 -0.74 11.51 9.46
CA GLY A 93 -0.92 11.35 8.02
C GLY A 93 -2.38 11.56 7.59
N LEU A 94 -3.34 10.94 8.27
CA LEU A 94 -4.77 11.10 8.00
C LEU A 94 -5.21 12.56 8.17
N THR A 95 -4.80 13.20 9.27
CA THR A 95 -5.14 14.60 9.55
C THR A 95 -4.56 15.54 8.49
N LEU A 96 -3.28 15.36 8.13
CA LEU A 96 -2.63 16.20 7.12
C LEU A 96 -3.17 15.94 5.71
N THR A 97 -3.55 14.70 5.38
CA THR A 97 -4.18 14.38 4.09
C THR A 97 -5.51 15.10 3.94
N LEU A 98 -6.35 15.03 4.98
CA LEU A 98 -7.65 15.70 4.97
C LEU A 98 -7.48 17.24 4.92
N ALA A 99 -6.62 17.78 5.78
CA ALA A 99 -6.31 19.21 5.78
C ALA A 99 -5.75 19.70 4.43
N GLY A 100 -4.88 18.88 3.80
CA GLY A 100 -4.33 19.16 2.47
C GLY A 100 -5.40 19.22 1.39
N GLY A 101 -6.40 18.34 1.41
CA GLY A 101 -7.52 18.37 0.48
C GLY A 101 -8.37 19.63 0.62
N PHE A 102 -8.70 20.02 1.85
CA PHE A 102 -9.40 21.28 2.12
C PHE A 102 -8.57 22.50 1.70
N PHE A 103 -7.26 22.49 1.97
CA PHE A 103 -6.35 23.56 1.62
C PHE A 103 -6.29 23.79 0.10
N VAL A 104 -6.17 22.72 -0.69
CA VAL A 104 -6.16 22.80 -2.16
C VAL A 104 -7.46 23.36 -2.68
N ASP A 105 -8.61 22.86 -2.22
CA ASP A 105 -9.92 23.34 -2.67
C ASP A 105 -10.20 24.80 -2.27
N ALA A 106 -9.70 25.24 -1.12
CA ALA A 106 -9.88 26.60 -0.63
C ALA A 106 -8.90 27.62 -1.24
N TRP A 107 -7.77 27.17 -1.81
CA TRP A 107 -6.69 28.03 -2.30
C TRP A 107 -7.14 29.10 -3.28
N PRO A 108 -7.95 28.82 -4.34
CA PRO A 108 -8.40 29.83 -5.26
C PRO A 108 -9.28 30.90 -4.61
N SER A 109 -10.08 30.51 -3.60
CA SER A 109 -10.96 31.42 -2.89
C SER A 109 -10.20 32.45 -2.02
N PHE A 110 -9.06 32.05 -1.45
CA PHE A 110 -8.23 32.92 -0.60
C PHE A 110 -7.23 33.74 -1.39
N THR A 111 -6.67 33.20 -2.47
CA THR A 111 -5.53 33.79 -3.16
C THR A 111 -5.88 34.33 -4.53
N GLY A 112 -7.02 33.91 -5.12
CA GLY A 112 -7.37 34.19 -6.52
C GLY A 112 -6.45 33.48 -7.53
N ARG A 113 -5.59 32.52 -7.08
CA ARG A 113 -4.56 31.88 -7.88
C ARG A 113 -4.91 30.43 -8.22
N PRO A 114 -4.30 29.85 -9.27
CA PRO A 114 -4.57 28.48 -9.70
C PRO A 114 -4.25 27.44 -8.62
N TYR A 115 -4.95 26.31 -8.64
CA TYR A 115 -4.71 25.14 -7.75
C TYR A 115 -3.26 24.63 -7.78
N LEU A 116 -2.55 24.83 -8.89
CA LEU A 116 -1.17 24.37 -9.04
C LEU A 116 -0.24 24.96 -7.97
N GLU A 117 -0.46 26.24 -7.59
CA GLU A 117 0.32 26.91 -6.56
C GLU A 117 0.03 26.36 -5.15
N ALA A 118 -1.18 25.83 -4.90
CA ALA A 118 -1.49 25.14 -3.65
C ALA A 118 -0.60 23.91 -3.43
N TYR A 119 -0.37 23.15 -4.48
CA TYR A 119 0.55 21.99 -4.40
C TYR A 119 1.99 22.43 -4.11
N SER A 120 2.45 23.55 -4.70
CA SER A 120 3.77 24.11 -4.37
C SER A 120 3.89 24.47 -2.89
N ALA A 121 2.86 25.09 -2.33
CA ALA A 121 2.84 25.42 -0.90
C ALA A 121 2.88 24.14 -0.02
N LEU A 122 2.13 23.10 -0.39
CA LEU A 122 2.17 21.80 0.32
C LEU A 122 3.55 21.12 0.22
N PHE A 123 4.16 21.14 -0.97
CA PHE A 123 5.53 20.61 -1.15
C PHE A 123 6.56 21.41 -0.36
N LEU A 124 6.41 22.74 -0.27
CA LEU A 124 7.28 23.59 0.55
C LEU A 124 7.17 23.26 2.04
N ILE A 125 5.94 23.13 2.56
CA ILE A 125 5.70 22.69 3.94
C ILE A 125 6.33 21.31 4.17
N GLY A 126 6.09 20.36 3.28
CA GLY A 126 6.69 19.02 3.33
C GLY A 126 8.22 19.04 3.29
N LEU A 127 8.81 19.93 2.49
CA LEU A 127 10.26 20.15 2.42
C LEU A 127 10.81 20.63 3.77
N LEU A 128 10.18 21.64 4.38
CA LEU A 128 10.62 22.20 5.67
C LEU A 128 10.57 21.14 6.79
N PHE A 129 9.46 20.42 6.91
CA PHE A 129 9.37 19.31 7.87
C PHE A 129 10.31 18.16 7.53
N GLY A 130 10.53 17.89 6.25
CA GLY A 130 11.48 16.88 5.78
C GLY A 130 12.92 17.23 6.16
N LEU A 131 13.34 18.48 6.00
CA LEU A 131 14.67 18.96 6.41
C LEU A 131 14.83 18.95 7.94
N LEU A 132 13.79 19.31 8.69
CA LEU A 132 13.77 19.17 10.13
C LEU A 132 13.97 17.70 10.55
N GLY A 133 13.30 16.77 9.86
CA GLY A 133 13.49 15.33 10.06
C GLY A 133 14.91 14.87 9.77
N VAL A 134 15.54 15.38 8.71
CA VAL A 134 16.96 15.10 8.41
C VAL A 134 17.87 15.64 9.54
N HIS A 135 17.60 16.83 10.05
CA HIS A 135 18.36 17.37 11.18
C HIS A 135 18.25 16.48 12.42
N VAL A 136 17.06 15.99 12.75
CA VAL A 136 16.87 15.03 13.87
C VAL A 136 17.65 13.73 13.61
N LEU A 137 17.68 13.21 12.39
CA LEU A 137 18.44 12.02 12.02
C LEU A 137 19.95 12.16 12.27
N THR A 138 20.52 13.38 12.15
CA THR A 138 21.94 13.61 12.44
C THR A 138 22.29 13.41 13.93
N ARG A 139 21.31 13.45 14.81
CA ARG A 139 21.49 13.28 16.27
C ARG A 139 21.39 11.82 16.73
N LEU A 140 21.01 10.89 15.85
CA LEU A 140 20.92 9.47 16.21
C LEU A 140 22.31 8.90 16.53
N PRO A 141 22.44 8.10 17.60
CA PRO A 141 23.68 7.37 17.89
C PRO A 141 23.96 6.35 16.78
N GLU A 142 25.23 6.13 16.47
CA GLU A 142 25.67 5.14 15.49
C GLU A 142 26.54 4.08 16.18
N PRO A 143 25.96 2.97 16.67
CA PRO A 143 26.72 1.87 17.23
C PRO A 143 27.64 1.24 16.19
N PRO A 144 28.82 0.71 16.59
CA PRO A 144 29.72 0.02 15.68
C PRO A 144 29.01 -1.16 15.00
N MET A 145 29.34 -1.42 13.75
CA MET A 145 28.79 -2.55 13.01
C MET A 145 29.48 -3.84 13.46
N GLU A 146 28.72 -4.76 14.00
CA GLU A 146 29.14 -6.15 14.06
C GLU A 146 29.16 -6.70 12.63
N GLY A 147 30.27 -7.34 12.22
CA GLY A 147 30.47 -7.78 10.85
C GLY A 147 29.32 -8.68 10.36
N MET A 148 28.67 -8.28 9.27
CA MET A 148 27.73 -9.17 8.58
C MET A 148 28.55 -10.34 8.04
N GLY A 149 28.14 -11.57 8.38
CA GLY A 149 28.78 -12.79 7.89
C GLY A 149 28.90 -12.76 6.35
N SER A 150 30.00 -13.29 5.83
CA SER A 150 30.46 -13.23 4.44
C SER A 150 29.62 -14.05 3.44
N GLU A 151 28.32 -14.29 3.69
CA GLU A 151 27.48 -14.98 2.71
C GLU A 151 27.22 -14.07 1.51
N SER A 152 27.54 -14.55 0.32
CA SER A 152 27.29 -13.82 -0.92
C SER A 152 25.81 -13.49 -1.06
N VAL A 153 25.49 -12.20 -1.21
CA VAL A 153 24.11 -11.68 -1.46
C VAL A 153 23.43 -12.45 -2.60
N ARG A 154 24.20 -12.89 -3.59
CA ARG A 154 23.69 -13.69 -4.71
C ARG A 154 23.22 -15.08 -4.26
N ALA A 155 23.93 -15.74 -3.36
CA ALA A 155 23.54 -17.05 -2.83
C ALA A 155 22.26 -16.92 -1.98
N LEU A 156 22.14 -15.85 -1.18
CA LEU A 156 20.96 -15.57 -0.37
C LEU A 156 19.70 -15.34 -1.23
N LEU A 157 19.83 -14.70 -2.38
CA LEU A 157 18.70 -14.44 -3.29
C LEU A 157 18.23 -15.69 -4.06
N TRP A 158 19.15 -16.60 -4.43
CA TRP A 158 18.78 -17.79 -5.21
C TRP A 158 18.12 -18.88 -4.39
N LEU A 159 18.36 -18.91 -3.07
CA LEU A 159 17.86 -19.96 -2.20
C LEU A 159 16.32 -19.99 -2.13
N PRO A 160 15.59 -18.86 -1.86
CA PRO A 160 14.14 -18.87 -1.82
C PRO A 160 13.49 -19.15 -3.19
N LEU A 161 14.15 -18.77 -4.30
CA LEU A 161 13.68 -19.06 -5.65
C LEU A 161 13.73 -20.55 -6.01
N ARG A 162 14.63 -21.31 -5.38
CA ARG A 162 14.76 -22.76 -5.59
C ARG A 162 13.83 -23.56 -4.68
N ASP A 163 13.34 -22.97 -3.62
CA ASP A 163 12.43 -23.61 -2.68
C ASP A 163 11.04 -23.79 -3.31
N ALA A 164 10.66 -25.06 -3.53
CA ALA A 164 9.38 -25.40 -4.14
C ALA A 164 8.18 -24.98 -3.27
N SER A 165 8.34 -24.95 -1.95
CA SER A 165 7.29 -24.55 -1.00
C SER A 165 7.07 -23.03 -0.98
N PHE A 166 8.13 -22.25 -1.25
CA PHE A 166 8.10 -20.80 -1.19
C PHE A 166 7.72 -20.12 -2.54
N ARG A 167 7.96 -20.81 -3.67
CA ARG A 167 7.64 -20.30 -5.01
C ARG A 167 6.18 -19.83 -5.19
N PRO A 168 5.17 -20.60 -4.72
CA PRO A 168 3.79 -20.15 -4.84
C PRO A 168 3.52 -18.83 -4.14
N LEU A 169 4.13 -18.60 -2.96
CA LEU A 169 4.03 -17.33 -2.26
C LEU A 169 4.68 -16.18 -3.05
N LEU A 170 5.85 -16.40 -3.65
CA LEU A 170 6.49 -15.39 -4.51
C LEU A 170 5.65 -15.07 -5.74
N GLY A 171 5.06 -16.07 -6.40
CA GLY A 171 4.13 -15.89 -7.51
C GLY A 171 2.91 -15.08 -7.09
N PHE A 172 2.30 -15.42 -5.96
CA PHE A 172 1.19 -14.65 -5.40
C PHE A 172 1.58 -13.18 -5.16
N ILE A 173 2.71 -12.93 -4.49
CA ILE A 173 3.20 -11.57 -4.22
C ILE A 173 3.41 -10.77 -5.51
N ALA A 174 4.03 -11.37 -6.52
CA ALA A 174 4.30 -10.71 -7.79
C ALA A 174 3.01 -10.33 -8.53
N PHE A 175 2.08 -11.27 -8.71
CA PHE A 175 0.82 -11.02 -9.40
C PHE A 175 -0.11 -10.11 -8.60
N TRP A 176 -0.14 -10.23 -7.27
CA TRP A 176 -0.90 -9.33 -6.40
C TRP A 176 -0.42 -7.89 -6.49
N ASN A 177 0.90 -7.67 -6.37
CA ASN A 177 1.48 -6.33 -6.50
C ASN A 177 1.28 -5.77 -7.90
N PHE A 178 1.35 -6.59 -8.95
CA PHE A 178 1.04 -6.16 -10.31
C PHE A 178 -0.42 -5.69 -10.40
N SER A 179 -1.36 -6.51 -9.94
CA SER A 179 -2.79 -6.19 -9.96
C SER A 179 -3.07 -4.88 -9.25
N ILE A 180 -2.71 -4.75 -7.97
CA ILE A 180 -3.10 -3.58 -7.19
C ILE A 180 -2.42 -2.29 -7.70
N ASN A 181 -1.15 -2.35 -8.12
CA ASN A 181 -0.43 -1.19 -8.65
C ASN A 181 -0.84 -0.82 -10.08
N LEU A 182 -1.50 -1.71 -10.82
CA LEU A 182 -2.09 -1.39 -12.12
C LEU A 182 -3.25 -0.40 -11.97
N ALA A 183 -4.08 -0.54 -10.93
CA ALA A 183 -5.27 0.29 -10.70
C ALA A 183 -5.04 1.49 -9.77
N THR A 184 -4.30 1.29 -8.67
CA THR A 184 -4.22 2.26 -7.56
C THR A 184 -3.83 3.69 -7.97
N PRO A 185 -2.82 3.93 -8.84
CA PRO A 185 -2.44 5.29 -9.22
C PRO A 185 -3.55 6.05 -9.94
N PHE A 186 -4.45 5.33 -10.62
CA PHE A 186 -5.49 5.92 -11.46
C PHE A 186 -6.81 6.16 -10.70
N ILE A 187 -6.96 5.64 -9.49
CA ILE A 187 -8.16 5.83 -8.66
C ILE A 187 -8.40 7.33 -8.37
N VAL A 188 -7.37 8.08 -8.02
CA VAL A 188 -7.47 9.52 -7.74
C VAL A 188 -7.83 10.28 -9.02
N VAL A 189 -7.19 9.96 -10.14
CA VAL A 189 -7.50 10.56 -11.46
C VAL A 189 -8.96 10.30 -11.84
N PHE A 190 -9.43 9.06 -11.67
CA PHE A 190 -10.81 8.68 -11.93
C PHE A 190 -11.80 9.48 -11.08
N MET A 191 -11.52 9.66 -9.79
CA MET A 191 -12.37 10.44 -8.89
C MET A 191 -12.42 11.93 -9.29
N LEU A 192 -11.30 12.52 -9.71
CA LEU A 192 -11.22 13.93 -10.09
C LEU A 192 -11.79 14.19 -11.49
N GLU A 193 -11.42 13.40 -12.49
CA GLU A 193 -11.74 13.66 -13.89
C GLU A 193 -13.05 13.02 -14.33
N ARG A 194 -13.33 11.81 -13.87
CA ARG A 194 -14.54 11.07 -14.29
C ARG A 194 -15.73 11.33 -13.38
N LEU A 195 -15.51 11.31 -12.05
CA LEU A 195 -16.56 11.57 -11.07
C LEU A 195 -16.69 13.06 -10.73
N LEU A 196 -15.79 13.92 -11.21
CA LEU A 196 -15.77 15.36 -10.95
C LEU A 196 -15.89 15.72 -9.47
N LEU A 197 -15.25 14.92 -8.62
CA LEU A 197 -15.26 15.15 -7.18
C LEU A 197 -14.22 16.22 -6.80
N PRO A 198 -14.56 17.14 -5.87
CA PRO A 198 -13.56 18.09 -5.35
C PRO A 198 -12.49 17.35 -4.53
N MET A 199 -11.29 17.94 -4.44
CA MET A 199 -10.14 17.28 -3.77
C MET A 199 -10.43 16.92 -2.33
N ARG A 200 -11.21 17.72 -1.60
CA ARG A 200 -11.68 17.42 -0.24
C ARG A 200 -12.48 16.11 -0.15
N ALA A 201 -13.31 15.80 -1.15
CA ALA A 201 -14.07 14.56 -1.18
C ALA A 201 -13.16 13.36 -1.49
N VAL A 202 -12.22 13.52 -2.44
CA VAL A 202 -11.22 12.51 -2.78
C VAL A 202 -10.39 12.16 -1.55
N THR A 203 -9.87 13.15 -0.84
CA THR A 203 -9.08 12.93 0.38
C THR A 203 -9.92 12.34 1.51
N ALA A 204 -11.21 12.69 1.63
CA ALA A 204 -12.11 12.07 2.60
C ALA A 204 -12.31 10.57 2.34
N PHE A 205 -12.44 10.14 1.08
CA PHE A 205 -12.49 8.73 0.70
C PHE A 205 -11.19 7.98 1.02
N ILE A 206 -10.03 8.61 0.76
CA ILE A 206 -8.73 8.03 1.12
C ILE A 206 -8.62 7.87 2.65
N VAL A 207 -9.04 8.88 3.41
CA VAL A 207 -9.05 8.83 4.88
C VAL A 207 -10.00 7.74 5.38
N LEU A 208 -11.19 7.61 4.78
CA LEU A 208 -12.14 6.53 5.12
C LEU A 208 -11.50 5.15 4.92
N GLN A 209 -10.86 4.92 3.77
CA GLN A 209 -10.15 3.67 3.47
C GLN A 209 -9.07 3.38 4.52
N GLN A 210 -8.26 4.38 4.88
CA GLN A 210 -7.18 4.23 5.85
C GLN A 210 -7.72 3.98 7.28
N LEU A 211 -8.79 4.64 7.68
CA LEU A 211 -9.44 4.40 8.97
C LEU A 211 -9.96 2.96 9.06
N VAL A 212 -10.65 2.48 8.03
CA VAL A 212 -11.11 1.09 7.98
C VAL A 212 -9.93 0.12 8.06
N SER A 213 -8.84 0.41 7.34
CA SER A 213 -7.63 -0.43 7.38
C SER A 213 -7.04 -0.51 8.79
N VAL A 214 -6.89 0.62 9.48
CA VAL A 214 -6.33 0.65 10.85
C VAL A 214 -7.24 -0.07 11.85
N LEU A 215 -8.56 0.11 11.74
CA LEU A 215 -9.51 -0.56 12.63
C LEU A 215 -9.56 -2.07 12.39
N SER A 216 -9.40 -2.49 11.14
CA SER A 216 -9.50 -3.90 10.74
C SER A 216 -8.24 -4.72 11.02
N VAL A 217 -7.06 -4.10 11.11
CA VAL A 217 -5.79 -4.83 11.27
C VAL A 217 -5.77 -5.72 12.52
N ARG A 218 -6.39 -5.26 13.61
CA ARG A 218 -6.48 -6.04 14.85
C ARG A 218 -7.35 -7.28 14.68
N ILE A 219 -8.46 -7.14 13.98
CA ILE A 219 -9.39 -8.24 13.69
C ILE A 219 -8.67 -9.31 12.86
N TRP A 220 -7.96 -8.89 11.81
CA TRP A 220 -7.22 -9.80 10.95
C TRP A 220 -6.04 -10.47 11.65
N GLY A 221 -5.38 -9.77 12.59
CA GLY A 221 -4.35 -10.38 13.43
C GLY A 221 -4.90 -11.54 14.24
N LEU A 222 -6.01 -11.34 14.94
CA LEU A 222 -6.67 -12.39 15.74
C LEU A 222 -7.13 -13.57 14.88
N LEU A 223 -7.72 -13.29 13.71
CA LEU A 223 -8.17 -14.34 12.79
C LEU A 223 -7.02 -15.12 12.18
N SER A 224 -5.91 -14.44 11.85
CA SER A 224 -4.69 -15.06 11.34
C SER A 224 -4.05 -16.02 12.35
N ASP A 225 -4.06 -15.65 13.64
CA ASP A 225 -3.53 -16.48 14.72
C ASP A 225 -4.43 -17.69 15.02
N ARG A 226 -5.75 -17.51 14.94
CA ARG A 226 -6.72 -18.55 15.27
C ARG A 226 -6.92 -19.59 14.16
N TYR A 227 -6.94 -19.15 12.90
CA TYR A 227 -7.24 -20.03 11.76
C TYR A 227 -6.02 -20.30 10.91
N SER A 228 -5.68 -19.44 10.02
CA SER A 228 -4.45 -19.45 9.22
C SER A 228 -4.33 -18.19 8.38
N ASN A 229 -3.10 -17.84 8.01
CA ASN A 229 -2.85 -16.69 7.11
C ASN A 229 -3.42 -16.93 5.72
N LYS A 230 -3.37 -18.18 5.23
CA LYS A 230 -3.95 -18.56 3.93
C LYS A 230 -5.47 -18.37 3.94
N ALA A 231 -6.16 -18.75 5.00
CA ALA A 231 -7.61 -18.59 5.11
C ALA A 231 -8.00 -17.10 5.10
N VAL A 232 -7.26 -16.23 5.78
CA VAL A 232 -7.45 -14.77 5.72
C VAL A 232 -7.27 -14.26 4.29
N LEU A 233 -6.23 -14.69 3.57
CA LEU A 233 -6.02 -14.30 2.17
C LEU A 233 -7.12 -14.80 1.23
N LEU A 234 -7.62 -16.04 1.42
CA LEU A 234 -8.71 -16.60 0.63
C LEU A 234 -10.01 -15.79 0.76
N THR A 235 -10.18 -15.06 1.84
CA THR A 235 -11.34 -14.19 2.07
C THR A 235 -11.09 -12.77 1.55
N THR A 236 -9.91 -12.21 1.83
CA THR A 236 -9.63 -10.80 1.59
C THR A 236 -9.21 -10.50 0.15
N VAL A 237 -8.53 -11.43 -0.54
CA VAL A 237 -8.13 -11.23 -1.93
C VAL A 237 -9.35 -11.13 -2.87
N PRO A 238 -10.34 -12.04 -2.84
CA PRO A 238 -11.55 -11.88 -3.64
C PRO A 238 -12.31 -10.60 -3.32
N LEU A 239 -12.39 -10.21 -2.04
CA LEU A 239 -13.03 -8.96 -1.64
C LEU A 239 -12.34 -7.74 -2.24
N ALA A 240 -11.00 -7.71 -2.23
CA ALA A 240 -10.24 -6.63 -2.85
C ALA A 240 -10.41 -6.61 -4.38
N VAL A 241 -10.36 -7.78 -5.03
CA VAL A 241 -10.56 -7.91 -6.48
C VAL A 241 -11.95 -7.43 -6.89
N THR A 242 -12.99 -7.83 -6.17
CA THR A 242 -14.36 -7.36 -6.43
C THR A 242 -14.51 -5.86 -6.19
N ALA A 243 -13.88 -5.32 -5.16
CA ALA A 243 -13.88 -3.89 -4.89
C ALA A 243 -13.15 -3.09 -6.00
N VAL A 244 -12.03 -3.61 -6.54
CA VAL A 244 -11.35 -3.00 -7.69
C VAL A 244 -12.21 -3.08 -8.95
N ALA A 245 -12.86 -4.21 -9.23
CA ALA A 245 -13.78 -4.33 -10.36
C ALA A 245 -14.99 -3.39 -10.22
N ALA A 246 -15.49 -3.18 -8.99
CA ALA A 246 -16.63 -2.33 -8.70
C ALA A 246 -16.42 -0.85 -9.05
N TRP A 247 -15.15 -0.37 -9.18
CA TRP A 247 -14.86 0.97 -9.69
C TRP A 247 -15.47 1.21 -11.06
N SER A 248 -15.44 0.23 -11.96
CA SER A 248 -16.00 0.34 -13.31
C SER A 248 -17.52 0.52 -13.31
N PHE A 249 -18.20 0.24 -12.21
CA PHE A 249 -19.66 0.38 -12.07
C PHE A 249 -20.08 1.65 -11.33
N THR A 250 -19.15 2.51 -10.96
CA THR A 250 -19.47 3.79 -10.30
C THR A 250 -20.05 4.83 -11.24
N THR A 251 -19.93 4.62 -12.55
CA THR A 251 -20.51 5.44 -13.63
C THR A 251 -21.26 4.53 -14.61
N LEU A 252 -22.57 4.81 -14.91
CA LEU A 252 -23.41 4.06 -15.82
C LEU A 252 -24.35 4.98 -16.63
N PRO A 253 -23.94 5.53 -17.76
CA PRO A 253 -22.60 5.92 -18.24
C PRO A 253 -22.06 7.14 -17.51
N GLU A 254 -22.91 7.82 -16.73
CA GLU A 254 -22.59 9.00 -15.93
C GLU A 254 -22.79 8.69 -14.44
N ARG A 255 -22.45 9.66 -13.62
CA ARG A 255 -22.65 9.57 -12.18
C ARG A 255 -24.15 9.48 -11.86
N PHE A 256 -24.54 8.50 -11.06
CA PHE A 256 -25.93 8.23 -10.67
C PHE A 256 -26.10 8.22 -9.13
N ALA A 257 -27.35 8.11 -8.64
CA ALA A 257 -27.65 8.24 -7.21
C ALA A 257 -26.88 7.25 -6.31
N LEU A 258 -26.61 6.04 -6.79
CA LEU A 258 -25.87 5.03 -6.04
C LEU A 258 -24.33 5.14 -6.17
N SER A 259 -23.80 6.06 -6.99
CA SER A 259 -22.34 6.20 -7.16
C SER A 259 -21.64 6.51 -5.85
N ILE A 260 -22.15 7.39 -5.01
CA ILE A 260 -21.54 7.73 -3.71
C ILE A 260 -21.64 6.58 -2.70
N PRO A 261 -22.81 5.95 -2.48
CA PRO A 261 -22.89 4.74 -1.66
C PRO A 261 -21.96 3.62 -2.12
N LEU A 262 -21.85 3.40 -3.44
CA LEU A 262 -20.95 2.40 -4.00
C LEU A 262 -19.47 2.74 -3.74
N LEU A 263 -19.08 4.01 -3.89
CA LEU A 263 -17.73 4.47 -3.54
C LEU A 263 -17.42 4.23 -2.07
N ILE A 264 -18.34 4.51 -1.16
CA ILE A 264 -18.17 4.23 0.27
C ILE A 264 -17.95 2.73 0.50
N ALA A 265 -18.79 1.88 -0.12
CA ALA A 265 -18.67 0.43 -0.01
C ALA A 265 -17.32 -0.08 -0.57
N ILE A 266 -16.88 0.43 -1.73
CA ILE A 266 -15.59 0.11 -2.33
C ILE A 266 -14.45 0.49 -1.38
N GLN A 267 -14.45 1.71 -0.84
CA GLN A 267 -13.40 2.18 0.07
C GLN A 267 -13.33 1.37 1.36
N ILE A 268 -14.48 0.99 1.90
CA ILE A 268 -14.55 0.09 3.07
C ILE A 268 -13.98 -1.29 2.69
N GLY A 269 -14.40 -1.87 1.57
CA GLY A 269 -13.93 -3.17 1.11
C GLY A 269 -12.42 -3.21 0.86
N ILE A 270 -11.88 -2.19 0.18
CA ILE A 270 -10.43 -2.06 -0.06
C ILE A 270 -9.69 -1.85 1.26
N GLY A 271 -10.13 -0.93 2.12
CA GLY A 271 -9.48 -0.66 3.41
C GLY A 271 -9.42 -1.90 4.30
N PHE A 272 -10.51 -2.66 4.36
CA PHE A 272 -10.63 -3.90 5.10
C PHE A 272 -9.67 -4.98 4.56
N SER A 273 -9.57 -5.12 3.24
CA SER A 273 -8.70 -6.10 2.60
C SER A 273 -7.21 -5.72 2.67
N LEU A 274 -6.88 -4.44 2.44
CA LEU A 274 -5.49 -3.97 2.42
C LEU A 274 -4.80 -4.04 3.79
N SER A 275 -5.53 -4.12 4.88
CA SER A 275 -4.94 -4.36 6.21
C SER A 275 -4.52 -5.82 6.42
N ALA A 276 -5.27 -6.76 5.86
CA ALA A 276 -5.08 -8.20 6.03
C ALA A 276 -3.96 -8.75 5.14
N ILE A 277 -3.92 -8.34 3.87
CA ILE A 277 -3.08 -8.98 2.86
C ILE A 277 -1.59 -8.83 3.16
N PRO A 278 -1.02 -7.64 3.44
CA PRO A 278 0.39 -7.50 3.79
C PRO A 278 0.76 -8.24 5.09
N LEU A 279 -0.13 -8.21 6.09
CA LEU A 279 0.06 -8.92 7.35
C LEU A 279 0.19 -10.43 7.11
N SER A 280 -0.75 -11.01 6.36
CA SER A 280 -0.77 -12.45 6.09
C SER A 280 0.40 -12.88 5.19
N ILE A 281 0.80 -12.08 4.19
CA ILE A 281 2.00 -12.33 3.37
C ILE A 281 3.24 -12.38 4.25
N THR A 282 3.42 -11.39 5.14
CA THR A 282 4.57 -11.33 6.04
C THR A 282 4.62 -12.53 6.96
N ASN A 283 3.49 -12.90 7.56
CA ASN A 283 3.41 -14.07 8.44
C ASN A 283 3.68 -15.39 7.70
N LEU A 284 3.16 -15.54 6.46
CA LEU A 284 3.45 -16.71 5.62
C LEU A 284 4.93 -16.81 5.27
N ALA A 285 5.54 -15.68 4.87
CA ALA A 285 6.95 -15.61 4.55
C ALA A 285 7.84 -15.98 5.77
N LEU A 286 7.44 -15.54 6.97
CA LEU A 286 8.11 -15.91 8.22
C LEU A 286 7.97 -17.40 8.54
N LYS A 287 6.74 -17.95 8.44
CA LYS A 287 6.45 -19.36 8.75
C LYS A 287 7.13 -20.33 7.78
N GLN A 288 7.23 -19.98 6.50
CA GLN A 288 7.84 -20.81 5.47
C GLN A 288 9.36 -20.66 5.39
N SER A 289 9.94 -19.70 6.09
CA SER A 289 11.39 -19.48 6.08
C SER A 289 12.11 -20.48 6.99
N PRO A 290 13.18 -21.17 6.54
CA PRO A 290 13.99 -22.03 7.37
C PRO A 290 14.68 -21.26 8.51
N PRO A 291 14.88 -21.90 9.69
CA PRO A 291 15.61 -21.29 10.80
C PRO A 291 17.01 -20.81 10.37
N GLY A 292 17.39 -19.61 10.79
CA GLY A 292 18.67 -18.99 10.43
C GLY A 292 18.73 -18.31 9.07
N ARG A 293 17.73 -18.48 8.18
CA ARG A 293 17.68 -17.90 6.83
C ARG A 293 16.50 -16.98 6.57
N THR A 294 15.75 -16.65 7.60
CA THR A 294 14.55 -15.81 7.53
C THR A 294 14.79 -14.49 6.78
N HIS A 295 15.95 -13.84 6.97
CA HIS A 295 16.28 -12.61 6.28
C HIS A 295 16.31 -12.74 4.76
N ALA A 296 16.83 -13.83 4.22
CA ALA A 296 16.89 -14.08 2.78
C ALA A 296 15.49 -14.27 2.19
N TYR A 297 14.63 -15.00 2.89
CA TYR A 297 13.26 -15.25 2.46
C TYR A 297 12.39 -13.99 2.51
N MET A 298 12.50 -13.21 3.59
CA MET A 298 11.79 -11.92 3.70
C MET A 298 12.25 -10.93 2.63
N MET A 299 13.57 -10.80 2.42
CA MET A 299 14.12 -9.93 1.38
C MET A 299 13.66 -10.37 -0.02
N MET A 300 13.55 -11.68 -0.27
CA MET A 300 13.06 -12.18 -1.56
C MET A 300 11.57 -11.93 -1.75
N ALA A 301 10.76 -12.02 -0.69
CA ALA A 301 9.35 -11.66 -0.72
C ALA A 301 9.17 -10.17 -1.10
N ASP A 302 9.94 -9.27 -0.49
CA ASP A 302 9.93 -7.84 -0.85
C ASP A 302 10.37 -7.60 -2.30
N LEU A 303 11.42 -8.31 -2.75
CA LEU A 303 11.93 -8.21 -4.12
C LEU A 303 10.97 -8.77 -5.16
N ALA A 304 10.15 -9.78 -4.83
CA ALA A 304 9.18 -10.35 -5.76
C ALA A 304 8.09 -9.35 -6.16
N GLY A 305 7.69 -8.49 -5.23
CA GLY A 305 6.69 -7.44 -5.49
C GLY A 305 7.25 -6.19 -6.19
N ALA A 306 8.54 -5.89 -6.02
CA ALA A 306 9.12 -4.62 -6.45
C ALA A 306 9.09 -4.39 -7.98
N PRO A 307 9.48 -5.35 -8.86
CA PRO A 307 9.38 -5.17 -10.30
C PRO A 307 7.92 -5.00 -10.77
N SER A 308 7.02 -5.79 -10.22
CA SER A 308 5.59 -5.71 -10.53
C SER A 308 5.01 -4.36 -10.15
N GLY A 309 5.36 -3.85 -8.95
CA GLY A 309 4.94 -2.53 -8.49
C GLY A 309 5.51 -1.37 -9.33
N ALA A 310 6.68 -1.54 -9.95
CA ALA A 310 7.28 -0.53 -10.82
C ALA A 310 6.72 -0.56 -12.25
N ILE A 311 6.49 -1.75 -12.80
CA ILE A 311 6.07 -1.93 -14.20
C ILE A 311 4.55 -1.72 -14.35
N ALA A 312 3.75 -2.15 -13.38
CA ALA A 312 2.29 -2.09 -13.47
C ALA A 312 1.73 -0.68 -13.70
N PRO A 313 2.18 0.39 -13.00
CA PRO A 313 1.70 1.74 -13.28
C PRO A 313 2.03 2.23 -14.69
N LEU A 314 3.19 1.83 -15.24
CA LEU A 314 3.58 2.20 -16.61
C LEU A 314 2.67 1.54 -17.64
N ILE A 315 2.38 0.24 -17.45
CA ILE A 315 1.43 -0.49 -18.28
C ILE A 315 0.03 0.13 -18.12
N GLY A 316 -0.39 0.47 -16.90
CA GLY A 316 -1.66 1.12 -16.63
C GLY A 316 -1.81 2.47 -17.33
N GLY A 317 -0.75 3.30 -17.33
CA GLY A 317 -0.72 4.55 -18.07
C GLY A 317 -0.85 4.35 -19.59
N TRP A 318 -0.07 3.42 -20.15
CA TRP A 318 -0.21 3.05 -21.56
C TRP A 318 -1.61 2.53 -21.90
N MET A 319 -2.18 1.71 -21.03
CA MET A 319 -3.56 1.21 -21.21
C MET A 319 -4.59 2.35 -21.13
N MET A 320 -4.41 3.30 -20.20
CA MET A 320 -5.28 4.47 -20.11
C MET A 320 -5.29 5.25 -21.43
N ASP A 321 -4.12 5.54 -21.99
CA ASP A 321 -4.00 6.23 -23.29
C ASP A 321 -4.61 5.38 -24.43
N PHE A 322 -4.36 4.08 -24.44
CA PHE A 322 -4.89 3.16 -25.46
C PHE A 322 -6.41 3.09 -25.41
N PHE A 323 -7.04 3.08 -24.23
CA PHE A 323 -8.48 2.99 -24.07
C PHE A 323 -9.18 4.36 -24.02
N ALA A 324 -8.46 5.49 -24.02
CA ALA A 324 -9.02 6.83 -23.90
C ALA A 324 -10.09 7.12 -24.97
N ALA A 325 -9.86 6.67 -26.21
CA ALA A 325 -10.79 6.85 -27.34
C ALA A 325 -11.70 5.65 -27.58
N ARG A 326 -11.66 4.61 -26.71
CA ARG A 326 -12.42 3.37 -26.88
C ARG A 326 -13.50 3.25 -25.83
N HIS A 327 -14.69 2.89 -26.28
CA HIS A 327 -15.82 2.62 -25.39
C HIS A 327 -16.49 1.31 -25.78
N PHE A 328 -16.93 0.59 -24.77
CA PHE A 328 -17.77 -0.60 -24.93
C PHE A 328 -19.09 -0.29 -24.25
N SER A 329 -20.20 -0.29 -25.03
CA SER A 329 -21.53 -0.07 -24.50
C SER A 329 -22.46 -1.22 -24.82
N LEU A 330 -23.17 -1.70 -23.82
CA LEU A 330 -24.25 -2.66 -23.95
C LEU A 330 -25.58 -1.93 -23.69
N THR A 331 -26.40 -1.78 -24.73
CA THR A 331 -27.71 -1.14 -24.64
C THR A 331 -28.81 -2.16 -24.93
N ILE A 332 -29.79 -2.24 -24.03
CA ILE A 332 -31.02 -2.99 -24.28
C ILE A 332 -32.01 -2.01 -24.92
N GLN A 333 -32.46 -2.36 -26.11
CA GLN A 333 -33.50 -1.61 -26.84
C GLN A 333 -34.81 -2.38 -26.79
N TRP A 334 -35.84 -1.76 -26.23
CA TRP A 334 -37.21 -2.27 -26.31
C TRP A 334 -37.95 -1.40 -27.35
N ALA A 335 -38.27 -2.01 -28.47
CA ALA A 335 -39.02 -1.36 -29.54
C ALA A 335 -40.46 -1.82 -29.50
N SER A 336 -41.42 -0.93 -29.35
CA SER A 336 -42.85 -1.09 -29.48
C SER A 336 -43.35 -0.17 -30.60
N PRO A 337 -44.51 -0.42 -31.21
CA PRO A 337 -45.07 0.46 -32.25
C PRO A 337 -45.25 1.91 -31.80
N THR A 338 -45.36 2.15 -30.46
CA THR A 338 -45.61 3.46 -29.90
C THR A 338 -44.46 3.99 -29.04
N THR A 339 -43.45 3.19 -28.66
CA THR A 339 -42.37 3.59 -27.74
C THR A 339 -41.08 2.84 -28.10
N GLN A 340 -39.99 3.62 -28.21
CA GLN A 340 -38.65 3.07 -28.26
C GLN A 340 -37.95 3.42 -26.94
N LEU A 341 -37.67 2.43 -26.11
CA LEU A 341 -36.93 2.58 -24.87
C LEU A 341 -35.53 2.00 -25.06
N SER A 342 -34.50 2.85 -24.98
CA SER A 342 -33.10 2.40 -24.97
C SER A 342 -32.53 2.62 -23.59
N VAL A 343 -32.19 1.53 -22.90
CA VAL A 343 -31.58 1.59 -21.57
C VAL A 343 -30.11 1.14 -21.69
N PRO A 344 -29.15 2.02 -21.43
CA PRO A 344 -27.75 1.62 -21.36
C PRO A 344 -27.55 0.75 -20.12
N LEU A 345 -27.18 -0.51 -20.32
CA LEU A 345 -26.98 -1.49 -19.24
C LEU A 345 -25.55 -1.41 -18.71
N LEU A 346 -24.60 -1.20 -19.58
CA LEU A 346 -23.18 -1.16 -19.26
C LEU A 346 -22.46 -0.20 -20.21
N SER A 347 -21.64 0.67 -19.68
CA SER A 347 -20.77 1.54 -20.46
C SER A 347 -19.38 1.54 -19.83
N ILE A 348 -18.44 0.85 -20.47
CA ILE A 348 -17.05 0.73 -20.04
C ILE A 348 -16.21 1.63 -20.96
N GLN A 349 -15.43 2.54 -20.39
CA GLN A 349 -14.59 3.45 -21.17
C GLN A 349 -13.33 3.88 -20.40
N GLY A 350 -12.26 4.13 -21.12
CA GLY A 350 -11.01 4.65 -20.56
C GLY A 350 -10.49 3.83 -19.38
N LEU A 351 -10.51 4.41 -18.18
CA LEU A 351 -10.00 3.81 -16.95
C LEU A 351 -10.77 2.58 -16.45
N ASP A 352 -12.04 2.42 -16.85
CA ASP A 352 -12.82 1.24 -16.45
C ASP A 352 -12.17 -0.05 -16.92
N PHE A 353 -11.57 -0.05 -18.12
CA PHE A 353 -10.82 -1.20 -18.64
C PHE A 353 -9.60 -1.52 -17.78
N VAL A 354 -8.91 -0.49 -17.26
CA VAL A 354 -7.73 -0.67 -16.40
C VAL A 354 -8.14 -1.34 -15.09
N PHE A 355 -9.27 -0.94 -14.50
CA PHE A 355 -9.79 -1.56 -13.27
C PHE A 355 -10.20 -3.02 -13.50
N LEU A 356 -10.89 -3.32 -14.61
CA LEU A 356 -11.27 -4.70 -14.93
C LEU A 356 -10.07 -5.59 -15.21
N ILE A 357 -9.08 -5.11 -15.94
CA ILE A 357 -7.85 -5.88 -16.23
C ILE A 357 -7.02 -6.06 -14.95
N SER A 358 -6.98 -5.04 -14.08
CA SER A 358 -6.41 -5.17 -12.75
C SER A 358 -7.11 -6.26 -11.92
N ALA A 359 -8.43 -6.28 -11.93
CA ALA A 359 -9.21 -7.32 -11.26
C ALA A 359 -8.92 -8.72 -11.83
N LEU A 360 -8.82 -8.87 -13.15
CA LEU A 360 -8.41 -10.13 -13.79
C LEU A 360 -7.01 -10.57 -13.36
N ALA A 361 -6.04 -9.65 -13.30
CA ALA A 361 -4.72 -9.96 -12.77
C ALA A 361 -4.77 -10.38 -11.29
N GLY A 362 -5.67 -9.80 -10.50
CA GLY A 362 -5.94 -10.20 -9.12
C GLY A 362 -6.52 -11.61 -9.00
N LEU A 363 -7.36 -12.04 -9.94
CA LEU A 363 -7.84 -13.42 -10.03
C LEU A 363 -6.72 -14.41 -10.35
N ILE A 364 -5.75 -14.02 -11.17
CA ILE A 364 -4.55 -14.84 -11.42
C ILE A 364 -3.73 -14.96 -10.11
N ALA A 365 -3.54 -13.87 -9.37
CA ALA A 365 -2.90 -13.93 -8.07
C ALA A 365 -3.62 -14.88 -7.12
N PHE A 366 -4.96 -14.85 -7.10
CA PHE A 366 -5.77 -15.76 -6.28
C PHE A 366 -5.54 -17.25 -6.62
N GLN A 367 -5.30 -17.61 -7.88
CA GLN A 367 -4.95 -18.96 -8.26
C GLN A 367 -3.60 -19.42 -7.67
N TRP A 368 -2.61 -18.53 -7.65
CA TRP A 368 -1.32 -18.81 -6.98
C TRP A 368 -1.48 -19.04 -5.48
N LEU A 369 -2.43 -18.35 -4.84
CA LEU A 369 -2.73 -18.53 -3.43
C LEU A 369 -3.20 -19.97 -3.11
N ALA A 370 -3.94 -20.60 -4.02
CA ALA A 370 -4.39 -21.99 -3.84
C ALA A 370 -3.22 -22.97 -3.70
N LEU A 371 -2.09 -22.68 -4.36
CA LEU A 371 -0.89 -23.52 -4.37
C LEU A 371 0.00 -23.35 -3.12
N ILE A 372 -0.24 -22.34 -2.28
CA ILE A 372 0.57 -22.11 -1.08
C ILE A 372 0.29 -23.20 -0.05
N PRO A 373 1.32 -23.95 0.39
CA PRO A 373 1.16 -24.94 1.46
C PRO A 373 1.02 -24.25 2.81
N GLU A 374 -0.10 -24.38 3.45
CA GLU A 374 -0.29 -24.06 4.87
C GLU A 374 -1.28 -25.04 5.48
N SER A 375 -0.85 -25.73 6.54
CA SER A 375 -1.71 -26.58 7.35
C SER A 375 -2.46 -25.72 8.37
N GLY A 376 -3.73 -25.50 8.11
CA GLY A 376 -4.67 -24.84 9.01
C GLY A 376 -6.08 -25.32 8.67
N THR A 377 -6.94 -25.44 9.67
CA THR A 377 -8.36 -25.75 9.47
C THR A 377 -8.99 -24.60 8.67
N ALA A 378 -9.25 -24.86 7.39
CA ALA A 378 -10.14 -24.03 6.57
C ALA A 378 -11.59 -24.24 7.04
N GLY A 379 -11.86 -23.96 8.30
CA GLY A 379 -13.22 -23.86 8.83
C GLY A 379 -13.93 -22.71 8.13
N ASN A 380 -15.27 -22.75 8.09
CA ASN A 380 -16.10 -21.74 7.46
C ASN A 380 -15.89 -20.35 8.09
N LEU A 381 -14.77 -19.66 7.73
CA LEU A 381 -14.39 -18.33 8.20
C LEU A 381 -15.56 -17.34 8.11
N LEU A 382 -16.39 -17.42 7.08
CA LEU A 382 -17.55 -16.53 6.90
C LEU A 382 -18.65 -16.76 7.95
N TRP A 383 -18.83 -17.98 8.41
CA TRP A 383 -19.84 -18.30 9.45
C TRP A 383 -19.35 -17.83 10.83
N GLU A 384 -18.11 -18.10 11.16
CA GLU A 384 -17.51 -17.76 12.45
C GLU A 384 -17.22 -16.25 12.59
N PHE A 385 -16.96 -15.55 11.47
CA PHE A 385 -16.90 -14.10 11.43
C PHE A 385 -18.21 -13.44 11.88
N LYS A 386 -19.35 -14.02 11.52
CA LYS A 386 -20.67 -13.56 11.94
C LYS A 386 -20.88 -13.76 13.46
N GLU A 387 -20.33 -14.81 14.00
CA GLU A 387 -20.44 -15.15 15.43
C GLU A 387 -19.54 -14.25 16.30
N GLU A 388 -18.32 -13.96 15.88
CA GLU A 388 -17.39 -13.07 16.61
C GLU A 388 -17.80 -11.59 16.57
N LEU A 389 -18.38 -11.10 15.48
CA LEU A 389 -18.95 -9.74 15.42
C LEU A 389 -20.15 -9.57 16.37
N SER A 390 -20.79 -10.68 16.76
CA SER A 390 -21.92 -10.67 17.70
C SER A 390 -21.51 -10.77 19.17
N LEU A 391 -20.22 -11.06 19.47
CA LEU A 391 -19.74 -11.15 20.85
C LEU A 391 -19.26 -9.77 21.34
N PRO A 392 -19.82 -9.25 22.46
CA PRO A 392 -19.31 -8.05 23.06
C PRO A 392 -17.85 -8.25 23.50
N PHE A 393 -17.01 -7.26 23.26
CA PHE A 393 -15.58 -7.17 23.59
C PHE A 393 -15.19 -7.92 24.88
N ARG A 394 -14.92 -9.22 24.82
CA ARG A 394 -14.41 -10.01 25.93
C ARG A 394 -12.89 -9.94 25.95
N ARG A 395 -12.37 -9.60 27.13
CA ARG A 395 -10.94 -9.43 27.45
C ARG A 395 -10.11 -10.63 26.98
N SER A 396 -8.94 -10.33 26.41
CA SER A 396 -7.91 -11.29 25.95
C SER A 396 -7.58 -12.35 27.01
N PRO A 397 -7.43 -13.63 26.66
CA PRO A 397 -7.05 -14.70 27.59
C PRO A 397 -5.59 -14.60 28.14
N ALA A 398 -4.81 -13.62 27.71
CA ALA A 398 -3.44 -13.41 28.20
C ALA A 398 -3.33 -13.05 29.71
N THR A 399 -4.45 -12.75 30.38
CA THR A 399 -4.49 -12.45 31.83
C THR A 399 -4.88 -13.67 32.70
N ALA A 400 -5.19 -14.81 32.10
CA ALA A 400 -5.56 -16.02 32.85
C ALA A 400 -4.32 -16.84 33.32
N CYS A 401 -3.19 -16.77 32.61
CA CYS A 401 -1.98 -17.53 32.96
C CYS A 401 -1.12 -16.93 34.12
N LEU A 402 -1.50 -15.76 34.65
CA LEU A 402 -0.75 -15.13 35.75
C LEU A 402 -1.39 -15.32 37.13
N ARG A 403 -2.42 -16.19 37.25
CA ARG A 403 -3.14 -16.41 38.52
C ARG A 403 -3.07 -17.83 39.09
N GLU A 404 -2.36 -18.74 38.44
CA GLU A 404 -2.10 -20.09 39.00
C GLU A 404 -0.62 -20.24 39.37
N GLY A 405 -0.18 -19.45 40.31
CA GLY A 405 1.03 -19.64 41.08
C GLY A 405 0.63 -19.70 42.55
N ASP A 406 0.00 -20.78 42.96
CA ASP A 406 -0.28 -21.05 44.36
C ASP A 406 0.97 -21.67 45.02
N PRO A 407 1.51 -21.09 46.07
CA PRO A 407 2.61 -21.66 46.84
C PRO A 407 2.03 -22.46 48.03
N ALA A 408 1.87 -23.72 47.89
CA ALA A 408 1.66 -24.56 49.07
C ALA A 408 2.31 -25.93 48.88
N GLY A 409 3.24 -26.22 49.77
CA GLY A 409 3.57 -27.60 50.06
C GLY A 409 5.04 -27.94 50.31
N VAL A 410 5.52 -27.66 51.61
CA VAL A 410 6.58 -28.34 52.34
C VAL A 410 8.00 -28.30 51.80
#